data_22604d009a34987a3617e0ccc1b2e3dd
#
_entry.id   22604d009a34987a3617e0ccc1b2e3dd
#
_cell.length_a   1.000
_cell.length_b   1.000
_cell.length_c   1.000
_cell.angle_alpha   90.00
_cell.angle_beta   90.00
_cell.angle_gamma   90.00
#
_symmetry.space_group_name_H-M   'P 1'
#
loop_
_entity.id
_entity.type
_entity.pdbx_description
1 polymer ?
#
loop_
_entity_poly.entity_id
_entity_poly.type
_entity_poly.pdbx_seq_one_letter_code
_entity_poly.pdbx_strand_id
1 'polypeptide(L)'
;EVVFEGDRLEPEFEYVAGQWGTVWLREGSNANIKHLTIKNAIVGLLMQNSTLTLNDSQIYDCSNYGILARVSKIVGKNNVLNSAGQSCLAVSIGGDYQFTHCTFNNNWNSNKQKAVLITNYEKNEDETITASDLVRANFYNCIIYGSNNVELFLDAIESVAFNYLFENCLIKFNDFGTRIEKEVLYDFIRK
;
A
#
# COMPACT_ATOMS: atom_id res chain seq x y z
N GLU A 1 -17.74 -9.27 12.06
CA GLU A 1 -16.89 -8.10 11.82
C GLU A 1 -16.05 -7.83 13.07
N VAL A 2 -14.76 -7.51 12.88
CA VAL A 2 -13.83 -7.13 13.94
C VAL A 2 -13.33 -5.73 13.63
N VAL A 3 -13.35 -4.83 14.62
CA VAL A 3 -12.87 -3.45 14.47
C VAL A 3 -11.67 -3.24 15.40
N PHE A 4 -10.55 -2.75 14.83
CA PHE A 4 -9.43 -2.19 15.57
C PHE A 4 -9.42 -0.67 15.36
N GLU A 5 -9.62 0.06 16.44
CA GLU A 5 -9.67 1.53 16.44
C GLU A 5 -8.99 2.12 17.68
N GLY A 6 -8.84 3.44 17.72
CA GLY A 6 -8.38 4.14 18.92
C GLY A 6 -9.35 3.96 20.09
N ASP A 7 -8.87 4.13 21.30
CA ASP A 7 -9.67 4.06 22.54
C ASP A 7 -10.44 5.38 22.83
N ARG A 8 -10.20 6.43 22.04
CA ARG A 8 -10.88 7.71 22.10
C ARG A 8 -12.16 7.64 21.27
N LEU A 9 -13.29 7.37 21.92
CA LEU A 9 -14.60 7.17 21.26
C LEU A 9 -15.43 8.46 21.14
N GLU A 10 -14.91 9.59 21.60
CA GLU A 10 -15.59 10.89 21.43
C GLU A 10 -15.66 11.27 19.95
N PRO A 11 -16.75 11.86 19.47
CA PRO A 11 -16.96 12.13 18.04
C PRO A 11 -15.85 12.92 17.35
N GLU A 12 -15.17 13.82 18.07
CA GLU A 12 -14.06 14.60 17.56
C GLU A 12 -12.81 13.77 17.23
N PHE A 13 -12.70 12.56 17.76
CA PHE A 13 -11.60 11.62 17.50
C PHE A 13 -11.92 10.54 16.46
N GLU A 14 -13.14 10.47 15.96
CA GLU A 14 -13.61 9.41 15.05
C GLU A 14 -12.73 9.25 13.81
N TYR A 15 -12.23 10.38 13.28
CA TYR A 15 -11.41 10.41 12.04
C TYR A 15 -9.96 10.87 12.30
N VAL A 16 -9.53 10.94 13.54
CA VAL A 16 -8.16 11.34 13.87
C VAL A 16 -7.23 10.15 13.70
N ALA A 17 -6.28 10.27 12.78
CA ALA A 17 -5.28 9.23 12.53
C ALA A 17 -4.17 9.20 13.61
N GLY A 18 -3.54 8.04 13.79
CA GLY A 18 -2.36 7.90 14.66
C GLY A 18 -2.65 7.77 16.16
N GLN A 19 -3.84 7.34 16.52
CA GLN A 19 -4.24 7.15 17.92
C GLN A 19 -3.60 5.92 18.57
N TRP A 20 -3.19 4.93 17.78
CA TRP A 20 -2.55 3.70 18.24
C TRP A 20 -1.52 3.20 17.22
N GLY A 21 -0.73 2.21 17.59
CA GLY A 21 0.42 1.76 16.82
C GLY A 21 0.07 1.02 15.52
N THR A 22 0.13 -0.32 15.57
CA THR A 22 -0.04 -1.18 14.39
C THR A 22 -0.46 -2.59 14.76
N VAL A 23 -1.10 -3.30 13.83
CA VAL A 23 -1.13 -4.77 13.85
C VAL A 23 0.12 -5.26 13.11
N TRP A 24 1.03 -5.90 13.82
CA TRP A 24 2.32 -6.32 13.28
C TRP A 24 2.37 -7.82 13.00
N LEU A 25 2.45 -8.18 11.72
CA LEU A 25 2.74 -9.53 11.26
C LEU A 25 4.25 -9.70 11.12
N ARG A 26 4.85 -10.34 12.13
CA ARG A 26 6.29 -10.56 12.21
C ARG A 26 6.71 -11.73 11.31
N GLU A 27 8.02 -11.87 11.15
CA GLU A 27 8.65 -12.94 10.38
C GLU A 27 8.04 -14.32 10.69
N GLY A 28 7.71 -15.07 9.62
CA GLY A 28 7.10 -16.39 9.71
C GLY A 28 5.60 -16.40 10.03
N SER A 29 5.00 -15.23 10.31
CA SER A 29 3.54 -15.16 10.55
C SER A 29 2.78 -15.52 9.28
N ASN A 30 1.68 -16.29 9.45
CA ASN A 30 0.73 -16.61 8.41
C ASN A 30 -0.69 -16.29 8.91
N ALA A 31 -1.31 -15.28 8.33
CA ALA A 31 -2.62 -14.78 8.75
C ALA A 31 -3.66 -14.92 7.64
N ASN A 32 -4.88 -15.30 8.02
CA ASN A 32 -6.05 -15.30 7.16
C ASN A 32 -7.13 -14.43 7.81
N ILE A 33 -7.41 -13.29 7.21
CA ILE A 33 -8.24 -12.23 7.77
C ILE A 33 -9.40 -11.95 6.83
N LYS A 34 -10.61 -11.87 7.41
CA LYS A 34 -11.84 -11.45 6.72
C LYS A 34 -12.66 -10.52 7.58
N HIS A 35 -13.36 -9.60 6.93
CA HIS A 35 -14.30 -8.68 7.58
C HIS A 35 -13.68 -7.90 8.73
N LEU A 36 -12.42 -7.46 8.52
CA LEU A 36 -11.68 -6.64 9.45
C LEU A 36 -11.82 -5.16 9.06
N THR A 37 -12.06 -4.32 10.04
CA THR A 37 -11.91 -2.87 9.94
C THR A 37 -10.75 -2.42 10.82
N ILE A 38 -9.78 -1.70 10.23
CA ILE A 38 -8.70 -1.01 10.96
C ILE A 38 -8.84 0.47 10.69
N LYS A 39 -8.88 1.27 11.74
CA LYS A 39 -8.87 2.73 11.61
C LYS A 39 -8.03 3.41 12.68
N ASN A 40 -7.65 4.66 12.43
CA ASN A 40 -6.94 5.55 13.35
C ASN A 40 -5.55 5.07 13.80
N ALA A 41 -4.94 4.12 13.09
CA ALA A 41 -3.61 3.60 13.41
C ALA A 41 -2.48 4.54 12.94
N ILE A 42 -1.26 4.33 13.43
CA ILE A 42 -0.06 4.88 12.79
C ILE A 42 0.21 4.12 11.49
N VAL A 43 0.29 2.79 11.56
CA VAL A 43 0.33 1.87 10.42
C VAL A 43 -0.75 0.82 10.63
N GLY A 44 -1.70 0.69 9.72
CA GLY A 44 -2.79 -0.28 9.87
C GLY A 44 -2.24 -1.71 10.00
N LEU A 45 -1.57 -2.21 8.98
CA LEU A 45 -0.86 -3.49 8.99
C LEU A 45 0.61 -3.27 8.65
N LEU A 46 1.50 -3.67 9.55
CA LEU A 46 2.94 -3.76 9.32
C LEU A 46 3.32 -5.22 9.08
N MET A 47 3.95 -5.52 7.94
CA MET A 47 4.32 -6.87 7.56
C MET A 47 5.81 -6.97 7.30
N GLN A 48 6.47 -7.96 7.90
CA GLN A 48 7.89 -8.25 7.72
C GLN A 48 8.07 -9.75 7.52
N ASN A 49 8.50 -10.16 6.31
CA ASN A 49 8.75 -11.55 5.94
C ASN A 49 7.60 -12.49 6.39
N SER A 50 6.38 -12.10 6.07
CA SER A 50 5.15 -12.74 6.54
C SER A 50 4.14 -12.94 5.41
N THR A 51 3.12 -13.76 5.65
CA THR A 51 2.07 -14.08 4.68
C THR A 51 0.71 -13.64 5.19
N LEU A 52 -0.08 -13.02 4.31
CA LEU A 52 -1.42 -12.55 4.61
C LEU A 52 -2.39 -12.91 3.48
N THR A 53 -3.53 -13.51 3.84
CA THR A 53 -4.74 -13.50 3.03
C THR A 53 -5.71 -12.51 3.64
N LEU A 54 -6.09 -11.45 2.90
CA LEU A 54 -6.95 -10.38 3.38
C LEU A 54 -8.17 -10.24 2.46
N ASN A 55 -9.36 -10.45 3.00
CA ASN A 55 -10.58 -10.38 2.21
C ASN A 55 -11.64 -9.51 2.90
N ASP A 56 -12.46 -8.83 2.09
CA ASP A 56 -13.67 -8.13 2.53
C ASP A 56 -13.41 -7.19 3.73
N SER A 57 -12.29 -6.45 3.68
CA SER A 57 -11.76 -5.69 4.82
C SER A 57 -11.54 -4.23 4.46
N GLN A 58 -11.48 -3.37 5.49
CA GLN A 58 -11.28 -1.94 5.34
C GLN A 58 -10.13 -1.47 6.23
N ILE A 59 -9.27 -0.58 5.69
CA ILE A 59 -8.18 0.05 6.43
C ILE A 59 -8.16 1.53 6.06
N TYR A 60 -8.36 2.41 7.04
CA TYR A 60 -8.43 3.84 6.76
C TYR A 60 -7.97 4.72 7.93
N ASP A 61 -7.75 6.00 7.65
CA ASP A 61 -7.31 7.02 8.60
C ASP A 61 -6.05 6.61 9.37
N CYS A 62 -5.03 6.16 8.61
CA CYS A 62 -3.73 5.83 9.15
C CYS A 62 -2.76 7.02 8.99
N SER A 63 -2.04 7.42 10.05
CA SER A 63 -1.17 8.60 9.96
C SER A 63 0.04 8.40 9.04
N ASN A 64 0.47 7.16 8.81
CA ASN A 64 1.55 6.83 7.88
C ASN A 64 1.06 5.91 6.75
N TYR A 65 0.86 4.62 7.00
CA TYR A 65 0.52 3.63 5.98
C TYR A 65 -0.75 2.86 6.34
N GLY A 66 -1.57 2.58 5.36
CA GLY A 66 -2.63 1.58 5.51
C GLY A 66 -2.02 0.18 5.69
N ILE A 67 -1.25 -0.25 4.70
CA ILE A 67 -0.42 -1.47 4.76
C ILE A 67 1.01 -1.09 4.38
N LEU A 68 1.99 -1.47 5.22
CA LEU A 68 3.41 -1.45 4.90
C LEU A 68 3.93 -2.88 4.90
N ALA A 69 4.32 -3.38 3.72
CA ALA A 69 4.76 -4.76 3.52
C ALA A 69 6.22 -4.79 3.03
N ARG A 70 7.07 -5.54 3.74
CA ARG A 70 8.48 -5.75 3.44
C ARG A 70 8.75 -7.24 3.26
N VAL A 71 9.29 -7.63 2.11
CA VAL A 71 9.65 -9.04 1.80
C VAL A 71 8.52 -10.01 2.13
N SER A 72 7.28 -9.59 1.93
CA SER A 72 6.09 -10.32 2.42
C SER A 72 5.25 -10.85 1.26
N LYS A 73 4.24 -11.65 1.59
CA LYS A 73 3.26 -12.14 0.63
C LYS A 73 1.87 -11.72 1.02
N ILE A 74 1.13 -11.09 0.08
CA ILE A 74 -0.28 -10.74 0.28
C ILE A 74 -1.13 -11.27 -0.88
N VAL A 75 -2.23 -11.94 -0.53
CA VAL A 75 -3.34 -12.19 -1.44
C VAL A 75 -4.55 -11.44 -0.89
N GLY A 76 -4.94 -10.37 -1.58
CA GLY A 76 -6.03 -9.48 -1.18
C GLY A 76 -7.21 -9.53 -2.14
N LYS A 77 -8.44 -9.59 -1.62
CA LYS A 77 -9.65 -9.53 -2.44
C LYS A 77 -10.72 -8.69 -1.76
N ASN A 78 -11.35 -7.82 -2.56
CA ASN A 78 -12.49 -6.99 -2.13
C ASN A 78 -12.17 -6.15 -0.88
N ASN A 79 -11.00 -5.49 -0.87
CA ASN A 79 -10.58 -4.63 0.22
C ASN A 79 -10.64 -3.16 -0.17
N VAL A 80 -10.88 -2.30 0.81
CA VAL A 80 -10.85 -0.85 0.66
C VAL A 80 -9.79 -0.28 1.59
N LEU A 81 -8.81 0.43 1.01
CA LEU A 81 -7.80 1.17 1.76
C LEU A 81 -7.95 2.66 1.42
N ASN A 82 -8.05 3.50 2.44
CA ASN A 82 -8.30 4.92 2.26
C ASN A 82 -7.53 5.77 3.30
N SER A 83 -7.28 7.03 2.97
CA SER A 83 -6.76 8.05 3.90
C SER A 83 -5.54 7.61 4.70
N ALA A 84 -4.39 7.58 4.06
CA ALA A 84 -3.10 7.30 4.72
C ALA A 84 -2.10 8.43 4.45
N GLY A 85 -1.39 8.86 5.47
CA GLY A 85 -0.50 10.03 5.42
C GLY A 85 0.68 9.88 4.45
N GLN A 86 1.10 8.63 4.15
CA GLN A 86 2.12 8.33 3.15
C GLN A 86 1.57 7.47 2.01
N SER A 87 1.03 6.28 2.30
CA SER A 87 0.41 5.45 1.26
C SER A 87 -0.63 4.50 1.84
N CYS A 88 -1.71 4.28 1.09
CA CYS A 88 -2.68 3.23 1.45
C CYS A 88 -2.02 1.84 1.42
N LEU A 89 -1.23 1.57 0.37
CA LEU A 89 -0.40 0.38 0.26
C LEU A 89 1.03 0.79 -0.08
N ALA A 90 1.99 0.41 0.76
CA ALA A 90 3.41 0.49 0.48
C ALA A 90 4.03 -0.90 0.46
N VAL A 91 4.61 -1.28 -0.67
CA VAL A 91 5.46 -2.45 -0.84
C VAL A 91 6.90 -1.96 -0.88
N SER A 92 7.71 -2.40 0.06
CA SER A 92 9.13 -2.06 0.18
C SER A 92 9.97 -3.35 0.24
N ILE A 93 11.13 -3.32 -0.40
CA ILE A 93 12.07 -4.46 -0.44
C ILE A 93 11.43 -5.72 -1.09
N GLY A 94 10.70 -5.55 -2.21
CA GLY A 94 10.16 -6.68 -2.97
C GLY A 94 9.08 -7.50 -2.25
N GLY A 95 8.90 -8.78 -2.68
CA GLY A 95 7.89 -9.70 -2.16
C GLY A 95 6.96 -10.28 -3.23
N ASP A 96 5.79 -10.82 -2.82
CA ASP A 96 4.81 -11.47 -3.72
C ASP A 96 3.38 -11.00 -3.40
N TYR A 97 2.81 -10.15 -4.26
CA TYR A 97 1.55 -9.47 -4.00
C TYR A 97 0.53 -9.70 -5.11
N GLN A 98 -0.70 -10.00 -4.74
CA GLN A 98 -1.83 -10.08 -5.65
C GLN A 98 -3.07 -9.45 -5.04
N PHE A 99 -3.67 -8.51 -5.76
CA PHE A 99 -4.92 -7.85 -5.35
C PHE A 99 -5.97 -7.99 -6.45
N THR A 100 -7.21 -8.29 -6.04
CA THR A 100 -8.35 -8.46 -6.95
C THR A 100 -9.57 -7.72 -6.40
N HIS A 101 -10.19 -6.87 -7.21
CA HIS A 101 -11.35 -6.05 -6.82
C HIS A 101 -11.10 -5.18 -5.57
N CYS A 102 -9.90 -4.64 -5.44
CA CYS A 102 -9.53 -3.77 -4.32
C CYS A 102 -9.57 -2.30 -4.72
N THR A 103 -9.86 -1.44 -3.75
CA THR A 103 -9.82 0.01 -3.90
C THR A 103 -8.74 0.59 -2.99
N PHE A 104 -7.79 1.30 -3.60
CA PHE A 104 -6.77 2.09 -2.92
C PHE A 104 -7.06 3.55 -3.26
N ASN A 105 -7.69 4.27 -2.33
CA ASN A 105 -8.14 5.64 -2.56
C ASN A 105 -7.57 6.59 -1.52
N ASN A 106 -6.49 7.30 -1.84
CA ASN A 106 -5.82 8.14 -0.85
C ASN A 106 -6.27 9.59 -0.93
N ASN A 107 -7.20 9.97 -0.06
CA ASN A 107 -7.71 11.33 0.07
C ASN A 107 -7.05 12.12 1.22
N TRP A 108 -5.87 11.74 1.65
CA TRP A 108 -5.12 12.47 2.67
C TRP A 108 -4.81 13.91 2.21
N ASN A 109 -4.86 14.85 3.15
CA ASN A 109 -4.65 16.27 2.83
C ASN A 109 -3.15 16.64 2.77
N SER A 110 -2.44 16.11 1.78
CA SER A 110 -1.04 16.43 1.47
C SER A 110 -0.81 16.29 -0.04
N ASN A 111 0.31 16.75 -0.54
CA ASN A 111 0.71 16.56 -1.94
C ASN A 111 1.83 15.52 -2.12
N LYS A 112 2.22 14.84 -1.04
CA LYS A 112 3.35 13.88 -1.06
C LYS A 112 2.91 12.42 -1.03
N GLN A 113 1.72 12.15 -0.49
CA GLN A 113 1.20 10.78 -0.38
C GLN A 113 0.89 10.18 -1.75
N LYS A 114 0.81 8.84 -1.77
CA LYS A 114 0.37 8.03 -2.90
C LYS A 114 -0.67 7.01 -2.46
N ALA A 115 -1.57 6.61 -3.34
CA ALA A 115 -2.45 5.49 -3.05
C ALA A 115 -1.65 4.17 -2.98
N VAL A 116 -0.77 3.95 -3.96
CA VAL A 116 0.08 2.74 -4.03
C VAL A 116 1.53 3.14 -4.31
N LEU A 117 2.45 2.61 -3.50
CA LEU A 117 3.89 2.73 -3.64
C LEU A 117 4.50 1.33 -3.71
N ILE A 118 5.33 1.05 -4.72
CA ILE A 118 5.98 -0.25 -4.91
C ILE A 118 7.45 -0.05 -5.21
N THR A 119 8.31 -0.64 -4.37
CA THR A 119 9.76 -0.69 -4.57
C THR A 119 10.30 -2.10 -4.35
N ASN A 120 11.45 -2.42 -4.93
CA ASN A 120 12.20 -3.66 -4.67
C ASN A 120 13.44 -3.43 -3.79
N TYR A 121 13.56 -2.22 -3.24
CA TYR A 121 14.67 -1.84 -2.37
C TYR A 121 14.26 -0.82 -1.30
N GLU A 122 15.11 -0.67 -0.31
CA GLU A 122 15.05 0.40 0.69
C GLU A 122 16.47 0.92 0.93
N LYS A 123 16.61 2.23 1.04
CA LYS A 123 17.86 2.87 1.42
C LYS A 123 17.92 3.01 2.94
N ASN A 124 18.93 2.40 3.56
CA ASN A 124 19.15 2.46 4.99
C ASN A 124 19.76 3.81 5.42
N GLU A 125 19.76 4.09 6.73
CA GLU A 125 20.33 5.32 7.28
C GLU A 125 21.84 5.46 7.02
N ASP A 126 22.56 4.36 6.91
CA ASP A 126 24.01 4.30 6.59
C ASP A 126 24.28 4.37 5.07
N GLU A 127 23.28 4.74 4.27
CA GLU A 127 23.31 4.78 2.80
C GLU A 127 23.42 3.42 2.10
N THR A 128 23.49 2.31 2.82
CA THR A 128 23.45 0.98 2.22
C THR A 128 22.06 0.69 1.65
N ILE A 129 21.99 -0.18 0.63
CA ILE A 129 20.74 -0.59 -0.01
C ILE A 129 20.42 -2.02 0.40
N THR A 130 19.23 -2.22 0.95
CA THR A 130 18.64 -3.54 1.13
C THR A 130 17.65 -3.78 0.00
N ALA A 131 17.80 -4.87 -0.75
CA ALA A 131 16.97 -5.20 -1.90
C ALA A 131 16.58 -6.67 -1.94
N SER A 132 15.42 -6.95 -2.53
CA SER A 132 14.93 -8.31 -2.76
C SER A 132 14.01 -8.32 -3.97
N ASP A 133 13.86 -9.49 -4.59
CA ASP A 133 13.00 -9.68 -5.74
C ASP A 133 11.55 -9.28 -5.43
N LEU A 134 11.00 -8.40 -6.25
CA LEU A 134 9.56 -8.27 -6.41
C LEU A 134 9.12 -9.38 -7.37
N VAL A 135 8.78 -10.53 -6.78
CA VAL A 135 8.37 -11.72 -7.55
C VAL A 135 7.12 -11.42 -8.34
N ARG A 136 6.20 -10.66 -7.72
CA ARG A 136 4.93 -10.28 -8.31
C ARG A 136 4.29 -9.12 -7.56
N ALA A 137 3.73 -8.16 -8.29
CA ALA A 137 2.79 -7.15 -7.80
C ALA A 137 1.63 -7.01 -8.80
N ASN A 138 0.66 -7.91 -8.72
CA ASN A 138 -0.43 -8.01 -9.68
C ASN A 138 -1.73 -7.41 -9.12
N PHE A 139 -2.33 -6.53 -9.89
CA PHE A 139 -3.59 -5.87 -9.58
C PHE A 139 -4.62 -6.17 -10.68
N TYR A 140 -5.74 -6.77 -10.30
CA TYR A 140 -6.82 -7.15 -11.21
C TYR A 140 -8.12 -6.45 -10.82
N ASN A 141 -8.73 -5.73 -11.75
CA ASN A 141 -9.99 -5.02 -11.52
C ASN A 141 -9.93 -4.10 -10.28
N CYS A 142 -8.84 -3.39 -10.10
CA CYS A 142 -8.61 -2.53 -8.95
C CYS A 142 -8.77 -1.05 -9.29
N ILE A 143 -9.03 -0.24 -8.25
CA ILE A 143 -9.06 1.22 -8.34
C ILE A 143 -7.87 1.77 -7.54
N ILE A 144 -7.03 2.58 -8.17
CA ILE A 144 -5.92 3.32 -7.57
C ILE A 144 -6.18 4.80 -7.82
N TYR A 145 -6.66 5.50 -6.82
CA TYR A 145 -7.16 6.86 -6.94
C TYR A 145 -6.81 7.69 -5.70
N GLY A 146 -7.08 9.00 -5.74
CA GLY A 146 -6.83 9.86 -4.59
C GLY A 146 -6.84 11.35 -4.95
N SER A 147 -6.32 12.16 -4.02
CA SER A 147 -6.29 13.62 -4.16
C SER A 147 -5.15 14.12 -5.05
N ASN A 148 -4.06 13.36 -5.21
CA ASN A 148 -2.92 13.76 -6.04
C ASN A 148 -3.13 13.47 -7.52
N ASN A 149 -2.32 14.11 -8.36
CA ASN A 149 -2.34 13.88 -9.81
C ASN A 149 -1.80 12.50 -10.20
N VAL A 150 -0.80 12.00 -9.48
CA VAL A 150 -0.21 10.67 -9.68
C VAL A 150 -0.34 9.90 -8.38
N GLU A 151 -1.11 8.81 -8.41
CA GLU A 151 -1.44 8.00 -7.22
C GLU A 151 -0.76 6.62 -7.22
N LEU A 152 -0.04 6.28 -8.28
CA LEU A 152 0.81 5.10 -8.36
C LEU A 152 2.28 5.52 -8.48
N PHE A 153 3.12 5.05 -7.56
CA PHE A 153 4.56 5.27 -7.59
C PHE A 153 5.31 3.94 -7.67
N LEU A 154 6.10 3.78 -8.73
CA LEU A 154 6.96 2.63 -8.98
C LEU A 154 8.40 3.12 -8.99
N ASP A 155 9.27 2.44 -8.21
CA ASP A 155 10.70 2.72 -8.20
C ASP A 155 11.48 1.42 -7.99
N ALA A 156 12.53 1.20 -8.77
CA ALA A 156 13.25 -0.07 -8.81
C ALA A 156 14.74 0.10 -9.05
N ILE A 157 15.50 -0.84 -8.48
CA ILE A 157 16.89 -1.05 -8.88
C ILE A 157 16.99 -2.31 -9.74
N GLU A 158 17.92 -2.30 -10.70
CA GLU A 158 18.07 -3.38 -11.71
C GLU A 158 18.70 -4.66 -11.18
N SER A 159 19.30 -4.62 -9.98
CA SER A 159 20.04 -5.76 -9.41
C SER A 159 19.16 -6.93 -8.96
N VAL A 160 17.86 -6.71 -8.80
CA VAL A 160 16.86 -7.71 -8.39
C VAL A 160 15.59 -7.55 -9.23
N ALA A 161 14.78 -8.61 -9.31
CA ALA A 161 13.57 -8.62 -10.14
C ALA A 161 12.55 -7.57 -9.71
N PHE A 162 11.83 -7.01 -10.70
CA PHE A 162 10.72 -6.08 -10.47
C PHE A 162 9.56 -6.41 -11.42
N ASN A 163 8.70 -7.36 -11.00
CA ASN A 163 7.59 -7.84 -11.81
C ASN A 163 6.27 -7.30 -11.29
N TYR A 164 5.50 -6.65 -12.16
CA TYR A 164 4.18 -6.11 -11.82
C TYR A 164 3.22 -6.22 -13.01
N LEU A 165 1.92 -6.20 -12.71
CA LEU A 165 0.86 -6.23 -13.70
C LEU A 165 -0.35 -5.44 -13.19
N PHE A 166 -0.87 -4.55 -14.01
CA PHE A 166 -2.15 -3.87 -13.79
C PHE A 166 -3.11 -4.25 -14.91
N GLU A 167 -4.14 -5.02 -14.59
CA GLU A 167 -5.11 -5.50 -15.57
C GLU A 167 -6.52 -5.05 -15.18
N ASN A 168 -7.21 -4.37 -16.12
CA ASN A 168 -8.54 -3.79 -15.93
C ASN A 168 -8.61 -2.86 -14.70
N CYS A 169 -7.58 -2.06 -14.47
CA CYS A 169 -7.49 -1.15 -13.34
C CYS A 169 -7.82 0.29 -13.75
N LEU A 170 -8.51 1.02 -12.86
CA LEU A 170 -8.62 2.47 -12.94
C LEU A 170 -7.47 3.08 -12.13
N ILE A 171 -6.55 3.76 -12.80
CA ILE A 171 -5.38 4.39 -12.16
C ILE A 171 -5.41 5.89 -12.42
N LYS A 172 -5.41 6.71 -11.35
CA LYS A 172 -5.25 8.16 -11.50
C LYS A 172 -3.80 8.49 -11.77
N PHE A 173 -3.53 8.90 -13.01
CA PHE A 173 -2.20 9.23 -13.48
C PHE A 173 -2.24 10.43 -14.42
N ASN A 174 -2.16 11.64 -13.84
CA ASN A 174 -2.10 12.90 -14.57
C ASN A 174 -0.72 13.52 -14.37
N ASP A 175 0.24 13.12 -15.18
CA ASP A 175 1.63 13.56 -15.07
C ASP A 175 1.83 14.93 -15.71
N PHE A 176 1.46 16.00 -15.00
CA PHE A 176 1.72 17.37 -15.42
C PHE A 176 3.10 17.85 -14.95
N GLY A 177 4.09 17.84 -15.86
CA GLY A 177 5.38 18.47 -15.66
C GLY A 177 6.46 17.64 -14.98
N THR A 178 6.16 16.48 -14.42
CA THR A 178 7.15 15.59 -13.79
C THR A 178 7.80 14.63 -14.77
N ARG A 179 7.14 14.34 -15.91
CA ARG A 179 7.59 13.41 -16.96
C ARG A 179 7.79 11.95 -16.49
N ILE A 180 7.21 11.57 -15.37
CA ILE A 180 7.26 10.19 -14.84
C ILE A 180 6.69 9.20 -15.88
N GLU A 181 5.66 9.60 -16.64
CA GLU A 181 5.09 8.78 -17.73
C GLU A 181 6.12 8.35 -18.79
N LYS A 182 7.29 9.02 -18.88
CA LYS A 182 8.34 8.69 -19.82
C LYS A 182 9.32 7.64 -19.33
N GLU A 183 9.25 7.30 -18.05
CA GLU A 183 10.05 6.23 -17.49
C GLU A 183 9.53 4.86 -17.96
N VAL A 184 10.43 3.93 -18.20
CA VAL A 184 10.12 2.58 -18.70
C VAL A 184 9.13 1.84 -17.80
N LEU A 185 9.19 2.08 -16.49
CA LEU A 185 8.28 1.48 -15.51
C LEU A 185 6.81 1.86 -15.73
N TYR A 186 6.52 2.91 -16.50
CA TYR A 186 5.16 3.37 -16.78
C TYR A 186 4.70 3.15 -18.24
N ASP A 187 5.42 2.34 -19.00
CA ASP A 187 5.07 2.05 -20.41
C ASP A 187 3.67 1.45 -20.58
N PHE A 188 3.15 0.75 -19.57
CA PHE A 188 1.80 0.18 -19.59
C PHE A 188 0.68 1.23 -19.54
N ILE A 189 0.95 2.45 -19.06
CA ILE A 189 -0.04 3.55 -19.02
C ILE A 189 -0.24 4.18 -20.40
N ARG A 190 0.74 4.06 -21.30
CA ARG A 190 0.71 4.65 -22.64
C ARG A 190 0.03 3.75 -23.68
N LYS A 191 -0.31 2.54 -23.33
CA LYS A 191 -0.96 1.55 -24.21
C LYS A 191 -2.46 1.53 -23.99
#